data_e314617e3d347ce5ecb0643259d47fe7
#
_entry.id   e314617e3d347ce5ecb0643259d47fe7
#
_cell.length_a   1.000
_cell.length_b   1.000
_cell.length_c   1.000
_cell.angle_alpha   90.00
_cell.angle_beta   90.00
_cell.angle_gamma   90.00
#
_symmetry.space_group_name_H-M   'P 1'
#
loop_
_entity.id
_entity.type
_entity.pdbx_description
1 polymer ?
#
loop_
_entity_poly.entity_id
_entity_poly.type
_entity_poly.pdbx_seq_one_letter_code
_entity_poly.pdbx_strand_id
1 'polypeptide(L)'
;GRGWHHYNGRNGFRPGSCSVDLWPEVSEYKKLYKTEFSFADGKPAYVFSSHDESTVDVHFKWMQEYGLDGVFMQRFITEIRNESGLKHFNKVLNSAMKSANKYERAICVMYDLSGMQPGEEQLLLKDIAEIAERYSLKDHAKNPSYLYHNGKPLVTVWGVGFNDNRRYGLKEAAHIIDGLKSQGFSVMLGVPTQWRTLNGDTESDPRLHELIRKCDIMMPWFVGR
;
A
#
# COMPACT_ATOMS: atom_id res chain seq x y z
N GLY A 1 -4.40 20.11 -4.29
CA GLY A 1 -3.61 18.87 -4.33
C GLY A 1 -2.44 18.94 -3.37
N ARG A 2 -1.80 17.81 -3.12
CA ARG A 2 -0.63 17.70 -2.22
C ARG A 2 0.68 18.18 -2.86
N GLY A 3 0.62 18.89 -4.01
CA GLY A 3 1.81 19.26 -4.76
C GLY A 3 2.47 18.02 -5.40
N TRP A 4 3.80 18.04 -5.50
CA TRP A 4 4.61 17.03 -6.15
C TRP A 4 5.00 15.86 -5.22
N HIS A 5 4.03 15.32 -4.48
CA HIS A 5 4.27 14.23 -3.54
C HIS A 5 4.89 13.00 -4.26
N HIS A 6 5.92 12.40 -3.71
CA HIS A 6 6.80 11.37 -4.29
C HIS A 6 7.71 11.80 -5.46
N TYR A 7 7.53 12.99 -6.02
CA TYR A 7 8.47 13.53 -7.01
C TYR A 7 9.51 14.46 -6.37
N ASN A 8 9.19 14.99 -5.19
CA ASN A 8 10.02 15.99 -4.52
C ASN A 8 11.38 15.44 -4.10
N GLY A 9 12.46 16.15 -4.48
CA GLY A 9 13.71 16.10 -3.75
C GLY A 9 13.67 16.97 -2.49
N ARG A 10 14.84 17.14 -1.83
CA ARG A 10 14.96 17.89 -0.58
C ARG A 10 14.40 19.33 -0.67
N ASN A 11 14.55 19.99 -1.82
CA ASN A 11 14.16 21.37 -2.07
C ASN A 11 12.99 21.51 -3.07
N GLY A 12 12.09 20.54 -3.13
CA GLY A 12 10.96 20.54 -4.06
C GLY A 12 11.20 19.70 -5.31
N PHE A 13 10.35 19.89 -6.32
CA PHE A 13 10.41 19.18 -7.61
C PHE A 13 10.77 20.19 -8.72
N ARG A 14 12.06 20.38 -8.94
CA ARG A 14 12.63 21.33 -9.91
C ARG A 14 14.03 20.88 -10.32
N PRO A 15 14.64 21.43 -11.40
CA PRO A 15 16.00 21.11 -11.79
C PRO A 15 16.99 21.24 -10.61
N GLY A 16 17.79 20.19 -10.40
CA GLY A 16 18.69 20.06 -9.24
C GLY A 16 18.03 19.56 -7.94
N SER A 17 16.71 19.30 -7.95
CA SER A 17 16.01 18.76 -6.77
C SER A 17 14.82 17.90 -7.21
N CYS A 18 15.01 16.58 -7.26
CA CYS A 18 13.93 15.60 -7.47
C CYS A 18 14.30 14.26 -6.84
N SER A 19 13.33 13.39 -6.67
CA SER A 19 13.52 12.00 -6.23
C SER A 19 13.42 10.99 -7.39
N VAL A 20 13.31 11.48 -8.62
CA VAL A 20 13.12 10.66 -9.82
C VAL A 20 14.46 10.38 -10.48
N ASP A 21 14.86 9.12 -10.54
CA ASP A 21 16.10 8.68 -11.20
C ASP A 21 15.89 8.49 -12.71
N LEU A 22 14.73 7.98 -13.10
CA LEU A 22 14.33 7.80 -14.50
C LEU A 22 13.02 8.55 -14.75
N TRP A 23 12.99 9.35 -15.85
CA TRP A 23 11.78 10.05 -16.20
C TRP A 23 10.71 9.06 -16.66
N PRO A 24 9.47 9.16 -16.15
CA PRO A 24 8.42 8.21 -16.51
C PRO A 24 8.04 8.35 -18.00
N GLU A 25 7.80 7.22 -18.67
CA GLU A 25 7.11 7.20 -19.94
C GLU A 25 5.67 7.69 -19.77
N VAL A 26 5.25 8.64 -20.57
CA VAL A 26 3.97 9.34 -20.35
C VAL A 26 3.02 9.32 -21.56
N SER A 27 3.37 8.67 -22.63
CA SER A 27 2.61 8.71 -23.90
C SER A 27 1.18 8.14 -23.80
N GLU A 28 0.94 7.18 -22.92
CA GLU A 28 -0.37 6.56 -22.75
C GLU A 28 -1.28 7.24 -21.72
N TYR A 29 -0.76 8.22 -20.95
CA TYR A 29 -1.57 8.93 -19.98
C TYR A 29 -2.45 10.00 -20.62
N LYS A 30 -3.73 10.00 -20.29
CA LYS A 30 -4.71 10.98 -20.79
C LYS A 30 -4.52 12.38 -20.18
N LYS A 31 -3.94 12.45 -18.98
CA LYS A 31 -3.75 13.69 -18.25
C LYS A 31 -2.34 13.78 -17.70
N LEU A 32 -1.69 14.86 -18.07
CA LEU A 32 -0.30 15.13 -17.74
C LEU A 32 -0.15 16.50 -17.06
N TYR A 33 0.87 16.62 -16.24
CA TYR A 33 1.21 17.83 -15.52
C TYR A 33 2.58 18.30 -15.94
N LYS A 34 2.63 19.53 -16.48
CA LYS A 34 3.87 20.20 -16.87
C LYS A 34 4.74 20.45 -15.64
N THR A 35 6.02 20.15 -15.76
CA THR A 35 7.01 20.40 -14.72
C THR A 35 7.91 21.57 -15.09
N GLU A 36 8.86 21.93 -14.22
CA GLU A 36 9.92 22.91 -14.50
C GLU A 36 11.11 22.28 -15.28
N PHE A 37 11.06 20.96 -15.56
CA PHE A 37 12.10 20.24 -16.28
C PHE A 37 11.87 20.27 -17.79
N SER A 38 12.97 20.18 -18.52
CA SER A 38 12.98 19.98 -19.97
C SER A 38 13.94 18.86 -20.36
N PHE A 39 13.64 18.16 -21.44
CA PHE A 39 14.55 17.19 -22.04
C PHE A 39 15.72 17.88 -22.76
N ALA A 40 16.74 17.12 -23.12
CA ALA A 40 17.92 17.63 -23.83
C ALA A 40 17.62 18.30 -25.18
N ASP A 41 16.50 17.93 -25.81
CA ASP A 41 16.01 18.54 -27.06
C ASP A 41 15.17 19.83 -26.80
N GLY A 42 15.10 20.31 -25.57
CA GLY A 42 14.36 21.51 -25.17
C GLY A 42 12.86 21.30 -24.97
N LYS A 43 12.31 20.11 -25.19
CA LYS A 43 10.90 19.85 -24.96
C LYS A 43 10.58 19.84 -23.47
N PRO A 44 9.41 20.37 -23.06
CA PRO A 44 9.00 20.34 -21.66
C PRO A 44 8.72 18.90 -21.20
N ALA A 45 9.13 18.61 -19.97
CA ALA A 45 8.89 17.31 -19.36
C ALA A 45 7.58 17.32 -18.55
N TYR A 46 6.83 16.25 -18.66
CA TYR A 46 5.55 16.07 -17.99
C TYR A 46 5.58 14.83 -17.08
N VAL A 47 4.71 14.82 -16.09
CA VAL A 47 4.48 13.66 -15.22
C VAL A 47 2.98 13.40 -15.05
N PHE A 48 2.64 12.21 -14.58
CA PHE A 48 1.27 11.80 -14.27
C PHE A 48 0.92 12.01 -12.80
N SER A 49 -0.36 11.81 -12.43
CA SER A 49 -0.80 11.79 -11.03
C SER A 49 -1.71 10.59 -10.78
N SER A 50 -1.43 9.81 -9.75
CA SER A 50 -2.32 8.73 -9.29
C SER A 50 -3.68 9.22 -8.80
N HIS A 51 -3.82 10.54 -8.59
CA HIS A 51 -5.10 11.17 -8.24
C HIS A 51 -6.09 11.20 -9.41
N ASP A 52 -5.63 11.00 -10.62
CA ASP A 52 -6.45 10.93 -11.83
C ASP A 52 -6.90 9.49 -12.07
N GLU A 53 -8.21 9.27 -12.20
CA GLU A 53 -8.79 7.94 -12.44
C GLU A 53 -8.23 7.30 -13.71
N SER A 54 -8.01 8.10 -14.78
CA SER A 54 -7.41 7.61 -16.03
C SER A 54 -5.98 7.11 -15.88
N THR A 55 -5.21 7.64 -14.93
CA THR A 55 -3.86 7.14 -14.61
C THR A 55 -3.93 5.76 -13.98
N VAL A 56 -4.80 5.60 -12.99
CA VAL A 56 -5.00 4.30 -12.34
C VAL A 56 -5.55 3.27 -13.32
N ASP A 57 -6.47 3.68 -14.20
CA ASP A 57 -7.06 2.83 -15.24
C ASP A 57 -5.99 2.25 -16.18
N VAL A 58 -5.05 3.10 -16.67
CA VAL A 58 -3.99 2.63 -17.57
C VAL A 58 -3.00 1.72 -16.84
N HIS A 59 -2.73 1.91 -15.54
CA HIS A 59 -1.87 1.01 -14.78
C HIS A 59 -2.46 -0.40 -14.70
N PHE A 60 -3.76 -0.54 -14.44
CA PHE A 60 -4.42 -1.85 -14.42
C PHE A 60 -4.53 -2.48 -15.82
N LYS A 61 -4.72 -1.66 -16.87
CA LYS A 61 -4.61 -2.10 -18.27
C LYS A 61 -3.24 -2.72 -18.54
N TRP A 62 -2.15 -2.04 -18.16
CA TRP A 62 -0.79 -2.58 -18.30
C TRP A 62 -0.57 -3.87 -17.52
N MET A 63 -1.12 -3.98 -16.31
CA MET A 63 -1.03 -5.25 -15.57
C MET A 63 -1.65 -6.40 -16.36
N GLN A 64 -2.80 -6.17 -17.01
CA GLN A 64 -3.42 -7.18 -17.86
C GLN A 64 -2.57 -7.48 -19.09
N GLU A 65 -2.07 -6.46 -19.78
CA GLU A 65 -1.28 -6.60 -21.02
C GLU A 65 0.08 -7.27 -20.79
N TYR A 66 0.71 -7.00 -19.65
CA TYR A 66 2.04 -7.53 -19.31
C TYR A 66 2.03 -8.74 -18.35
N GLY A 67 0.86 -9.32 -18.10
CA GLY A 67 0.74 -10.55 -17.32
C GLY A 67 1.01 -10.40 -15.83
N LEU A 68 0.77 -9.21 -15.25
CA LEU A 68 0.80 -9.01 -13.81
C LEU A 68 -0.59 -9.36 -13.23
N ASP A 69 -0.61 -10.20 -12.21
CA ASP A 69 -1.87 -10.69 -11.63
C ASP A 69 -2.64 -9.62 -10.86
N GLY A 70 -1.95 -8.65 -10.26
CA GLY A 70 -2.58 -7.60 -9.48
C GLY A 70 -1.63 -6.88 -8.54
N VAL A 71 -2.20 -6.18 -7.54
CA VAL A 71 -1.45 -5.33 -6.63
C VAL A 71 -1.88 -5.48 -5.17
N PHE A 72 -0.91 -5.31 -4.28
CA PHE A 72 -1.14 -4.95 -2.89
C PHE A 72 -1.13 -3.42 -2.78
N MET A 73 -2.31 -2.82 -2.60
CA MET A 73 -2.48 -1.36 -2.49
C MET A 73 -2.02 -0.88 -1.12
N GLN A 74 -0.84 -0.27 -1.08
CA GLN A 74 -0.25 0.23 0.16
C GLN A 74 -1.03 1.40 0.74
N ARG A 75 -1.29 1.35 2.05
CA ARG A 75 -2.08 2.30 2.80
C ARG A 75 -1.36 2.62 4.12
N PHE A 76 -0.68 3.76 4.15
CA PHE A 76 0.11 4.17 5.31
C PHE A 76 -0.77 4.61 6.47
N ILE A 77 -0.49 4.09 7.68
CA ILE A 77 -1.17 4.50 8.91
C ILE A 77 -1.02 6.02 9.16
N THR A 78 0.14 6.56 8.84
CA THR A 78 0.44 8.00 8.96
C THR A 78 -0.43 8.88 8.09
N GLU A 79 -0.95 8.36 6.99
CA GLU A 79 -1.80 9.08 6.06
C GLU A 79 -3.29 9.00 6.47
N ILE A 80 -3.74 7.85 6.96
CA ILE A 80 -5.15 7.70 7.35
C ILE A 80 -5.50 8.37 8.67
N ARG A 81 -4.51 8.77 9.49
CA ARG A 81 -4.75 9.51 10.74
C ARG A 81 -5.23 10.95 10.52
N ASN A 82 -5.05 11.51 9.33
CA ASN A 82 -5.48 12.86 9.00
C ASN A 82 -6.47 12.88 7.82
N GLU A 83 -7.41 13.82 7.85
CA GLU A 83 -8.50 13.92 6.88
C GLU A 83 -8.01 14.06 5.44
N SER A 84 -6.99 14.90 5.19
CA SER A 84 -6.46 15.14 3.85
C SER A 84 -5.82 13.89 3.27
N GLY A 85 -5.05 13.14 4.08
CA GLY A 85 -4.45 11.87 3.69
C GLY A 85 -5.50 10.82 3.41
N LEU A 86 -6.43 10.63 4.34
CA LEU A 86 -7.54 9.68 4.20
C LEU A 86 -8.35 9.93 2.92
N LYS A 87 -8.70 11.19 2.64
CA LYS A 87 -9.41 11.58 1.42
C LYS A 87 -8.63 11.25 0.15
N HIS A 88 -7.32 11.52 0.15
CA HIS A 88 -6.45 11.18 -0.96
C HIS A 88 -6.39 9.68 -1.21
N PHE A 89 -6.08 8.89 -0.18
CA PHE A 89 -5.98 7.43 -0.27
C PHE A 89 -7.32 6.79 -0.68
N ASN A 90 -8.44 7.29 -0.13
CA ASN A 90 -9.77 6.81 -0.51
C ASN A 90 -10.10 7.07 -1.98
N LYS A 91 -9.68 8.21 -2.53
CA LYS A 91 -9.89 8.52 -3.94
C LYS A 91 -9.10 7.59 -4.84
N VAL A 92 -7.82 7.37 -4.56
CA VAL A 92 -6.97 6.47 -5.35
C VAL A 92 -7.47 5.02 -5.23
N LEU A 93 -7.81 4.57 -4.02
CA LEU A 93 -8.36 3.23 -3.79
C LEU A 93 -9.67 3.00 -4.56
N ASN A 94 -10.55 4.01 -4.59
CA ASN A 94 -11.80 3.91 -5.37
C ASN A 94 -11.53 3.69 -6.86
N SER A 95 -10.58 4.42 -7.44
CA SER A 95 -10.18 4.24 -8.84
C SER A 95 -9.55 2.87 -9.05
N ALA A 96 -8.71 2.41 -8.11
CA ALA A 96 -8.06 1.10 -8.18
C ALA A 96 -9.07 -0.06 -8.11
N MET A 97 -10.06 0.00 -7.20
CA MET A 97 -11.11 -1.03 -7.10
C MET A 97 -11.94 -1.15 -8.39
N LYS A 98 -12.29 -0.01 -9.00
CA LYS A 98 -12.99 0.01 -10.29
C LYS A 98 -12.15 -0.60 -11.40
N SER A 99 -10.88 -0.19 -11.51
CA SER A 99 -9.98 -0.65 -12.56
C SER A 99 -9.59 -2.12 -12.38
N ALA A 100 -9.42 -2.59 -11.14
CA ALA A 100 -9.18 -3.99 -10.83
C ALA A 100 -10.30 -4.88 -11.39
N ASN A 101 -11.57 -4.54 -11.11
CA ASN A 101 -12.71 -5.28 -11.63
C ASN A 101 -12.86 -5.16 -13.15
N LYS A 102 -12.55 -3.98 -13.73
CA LYS A 102 -12.61 -3.76 -15.18
C LYS A 102 -11.62 -4.63 -15.97
N TYR A 103 -10.40 -4.76 -15.45
CA TYR A 103 -9.32 -5.49 -16.12
C TYR A 103 -9.08 -6.88 -15.55
N GLU A 104 -9.93 -7.33 -14.64
CA GLU A 104 -9.84 -8.64 -13.98
C GLU A 104 -8.46 -8.87 -13.35
N ARG A 105 -7.95 -7.83 -12.65
CA ARG A 105 -6.69 -7.90 -11.90
C ARG A 105 -6.95 -7.91 -10.43
N ALA A 106 -6.19 -8.71 -9.71
CA ALA A 106 -6.34 -8.85 -8.26
C ALA A 106 -5.96 -7.55 -7.52
N ILE A 107 -6.67 -7.27 -6.44
CA ILE A 107 -6.36 -6.16 -5.55
C ILE A 107 -6.52 -6.58 -4.09
N CYS A 108 -5.60 -6.15 -3.25
CA CYS A 108 -5.65 -6.35 -1.80
C CYS A 108 -5.20 -5.08 -1.08
N VAL A 109 -5.85 -4.71 0.00
CA VAL A 109 -5.39 -3.60 0.86
C VAL A 109 -4.20 -4.07 1.69
N MET A 110 -3.12 -3.28 1.68
CA MET A 110 -1.91 -3.51 2.46
C MET A 110 -1.64 -2.31 3.38
N TYR A 111 -1.83 -2.48 4.67
CA TYR A 111 -1.47 -1.45 5.64
C TYR A 111 0.04 -1.45 5.89
N ASP A 112 0.62 -0.26 5.84
CA ASP A 112 2.01 -0.01 6.23
C ASP A 112 2.01 0.68 7.59
N LEU A 113 2.59 0.01 8.58
CA LEU A 113 2.64 0.49 9.97
C LEU A 113 3.77 1.49 10.23
N SER A 114 4.57 1.87 9.20
CA SER A 114 5.66 2.84 9.38
C SER A 114 5.14 4.14 9.98
N GLY A 115 5.77 4.55 11.09
CA GLY A 115 5.39 5.77 11.82
C GLY A 115 4.12 5.66 12.67
N MET A 116 3.54 4.45 12.83
CA MET A 116 2.43 4.21 13.77
C MET A 116 2.85 4.56 15.20
N GLN A 117 1.91 5.08 15.97
CA GLN A 117 2.06 5.32 17.40
C GLN A 117 1.22 4.29 18.18
N PRO A 118 1.60 3.97 19.42
CA PRO A 118 0.76 3.17 20.30
C PRO A 118 -0.63 3.78 20.46
N GLY A 119 -1.67 2.96 20.36
CA GLY A 119 -3.07 3.39 20.42
C GLY A 119 -3.71 3.72 19.05
N GLU A 120 -2.93 3.72 17.97
CA GLU A 120 -3.45 3.95 16.61
C GLU A 120 -3.99 2.68 15.93
N GLU A 121 -3.90 1.52 16.55
CA GLU A 121 -4.41 0.24 16.02
C GLU A 121 -5.89 0.33 15.66
N GLN A 122 -6.66 1.08 16.44
CA GLN A 122 -8.09 1.28 16.21
C GLN A 122 -8.38 2.08 14.93
N LEU A 123 -7.46 2.97 14.51
CA LEU A 123 -7.60 3.69 13.24
C LEU A 123 -7.60 2.70 12.06
N LEU A 124 -6.66 1.75 12.07
CA LEU A 124 -6.57 0.70 11.05
C LEU A 124 -7.83 -0.18 11.06
N LEU A 125 -8.22 -0.66 12.24
CA LEU A 125 -9.36 -1.57 12.37
C LEU A 125 -10.69 -0.92 11.95
N LYS A 126 -10.87 0.36 12.23
CA LYS A 126 -12.02 1.14 11.77
C LYS A 126 -11.97 1.38 10.26
N ASP A 127 -10.82 1.78 9.75
CA ASP A 127 -10.63 2.06 8.33
C ASP A 127 -10.92 0.83 7.45
N ILE A 128 -10.41 -0.35 7.82
CA ILE A 128 -10.70 -1.57 7.06
C ILE A 128 -12.17 -2.00 7.15
N ALA A 129 -12.82 -1.76 8.27
CA ALA A 129 -14.26 -2.03 8.40
C ALA A 129 -15.08 -1.15 7.43
N GLU A 130 -14.76 0.14 7.35
CA GLU A 130 -15.39 1.08 6.41
C GLU A 130 -15.11 0.72 4.94
N ILE A 131 -13.88 0.30 4.62
CA ILE A 131 -13.48 -0.17 3.28
C ILE A 131 -14.25 -1.45 2.93
N ALA A 132 -14.33 -2.40 3.86
CA ALA A 132 -15.03 -3.66 3.65
C ALA A 132 -16.51 -3.48 3.35
N GLU A 133 -17.18 -2.56 4.04
CA GLU A 133 -18.55 -2.20 3.77
C GLU A 133 -18.69 -1.50 2.41
N ARG A 134 -17.91 -0.45 2.17
CA ARG A 134 -17.96 0.38 0.96
C ARG A 134 -17.77 -0.42 -0.33
N TYR A 135 -16.86 -1.37 -0.33
CA TYR A 135 -16.50 -2.16 -1.51
C TYR A 135 -17.00 -3.60 -1.45
N SER A 136 -17.84 -3.93 -0.48
CA SER A 136 -18.40 -5.27 -0.32
C SER A 136 -17.32 -6.36 -0.27
N LEU A 137 -16.23 -6.12 0.46
CA LEU A 137 -15.07 -7.03 0.45
C LEU A 137 -15.40 -8.45 0.95
N LYS A 138 -16.48 -8.61 1.72
CA LYS A 138 -16.93 -9.91 2.24
C LYS A 138 -17.91 -10.64 1.32
N ASP A 139 -18.23 -10.05 0.18
CA ASP A 139 -19.09 -10.62 -0.84
C ASP A 139 -18.32 -10.72 -2.16
N HIS A 140 -17.69 -11.87 -2.39
CA HIS A 140 -16.84 -12.10 -3.56
C HIS A 140 -17.60 -11.91 -4.89
N ALA A 141 -18.91 -12.16 -4.92
CA ALA A 141 -19.70 -11.96 -6.13
C ALA A 141 -19.82 -10.47 -6.51
N LYS A 142 -19.82 -9.57 -5.51
CA LYS A 142 -19.89 -8.13 -5.73
C LYS A 142 -18.52 -7.48 -6.02
N ASN A 143 -17.43 -8.10 -5.55
CA ASN A 143 -16.07 -7.61 -5.79
C ASN A 143 -15.13 -8.77 -6.11
N PRO A 144 -15.24 -9.38 -7.31
CA PRO A 144 -14.49 -10.59 -7.67
C PRO A 144 -12.99 -10.39 -7.80
N SER A 145 -12.53 -9.15 -8.00
CA SER A 145 -11.10 -8.83 -8.08
C SER A 145 -10.42 -8.70 -6.71
N TYR A 146 -11.19 -8.60 -5.61
CA TYR A 146 -10.56 -8.53 -4.30
C TYR A 146 -10.00 -9.89 -3.88
N LEU A 147 -8.73 -9.90 -3.42
CA LEU A 147 -8.06 -11.15 -3.05
C LEU A 147 -8.70 -11.83 -1.84
N TYR A 148 -8.86 -13.14 -1.96
CA TYR A 148 -9.34 -14.04 -0.92
C TYR A 148 -8.28 -15.09 -0.59
N HIS A 149 -8.24 -15.50 0.65
CA HIS A 149 -7.47 -16.66 1.12
C HIS A 149 -8.33 -17.49 2.06
N ASN A 150 -8.41 -18.82 1.81
CA ASN A 150 -9.23 -19.74 2.60
C ASN A 150 -10.69 -19.26 2.80
N GLY A 151 -11.32 -18.76 1.72
CA GLY A 151 -12.71 -18.31 1.72
C GLY A 151 -12.99 -17.00 2.44
N LYS A 152 -11.95 -16.24 2.84
CA LYS A 152 -12.06 -14.94 3.51
C LYS A 152 -11.34 -13.86 2.73
N PRO A 153 -11.82 -12.60 2.74
CA PRO A 153 -11.09 -11.49 2.14
C PRO A 153 -9.74 -11.31 2.84
N LEU A 154 -8.69 -11.07 2.05
CA LEU A 154 -7.33 -10.92 2.55
C LEU A 154 -7.03 -9.47 2.90
N VAL A 155 -6.34 -9.25 4.02
CA VAL A 155 -5.72 -7.96 4.38
C VAL A 155 -4.25 -8.21 4.67
N THR A 156 -3.38 -7.35 4.13
CA THR A 156 -1.96 -7.41 4.41
C THR A 156 -1.57 -6.34 5.42
N VAL A 157 -0.72 -6.71 6.37
CA VAL A 157 -0.13 -5.78 7.36
C VAL A 157 1.39 -5.88 7.24
N TRP A 158 2.02 -4.81 6.78
CA TRP A 158 3.46 -4.71 6.65
C TRP A 158 4.07 -3.92 7.79
N GLY A 159 5.24 -4.36 8.26
CA GLY A 159 6.02 -3.59 9.22
C GLY A 159 6.10 -4.22 10.62
N VAL A 160 5.84 -5.52 10.76
CA VAL A 160 5.83 -6.22 12.05
C VAL A 160 7.16 -6.92 12.30
N GLY A 161 7.76 -6.67 13.45
CA GLY A 161 8.97 -7.34 13.93
C GLY A 161 10.29 -6.76 13.39
N PHE A 162 10.29 -5.55 12.83
CA PHE A 162 11.51 -4.87 12.37
C PHE A 162 12.29 -4.24 13.53
N ASN A 163 13.61 -4.47 13.57
CA ASN A 163 14.55 -3.88 14.54
C ASN A 163 15.07 -2.52 14.06
N ASP A 164 14.17 -1.55 13.92
CA ASP A 164 14.46 -0.21 13.39
C ASP A 164 13.91 0.93 14.28
N ASN A 165 13.84 0.69 15.60
CA ASN A 165 13.40 1.65 16.61
C ASN A 165 11.96 2.18 16.41
N ARG A 166 11.04 1.33 15.96
CA ARG A 166 9.62 1.66 15.84
C ARG A 166 9.02 1.98 17.21
N ARG A 167 8.05 2.90 17.23
CA ARG A 167 7.37 3.29 18.46
C ARG A 167 6.27 2.32 18.88
N TYR A 168 5.88 1.41 18.02
CA TYR A 168 4.98 0.29 18.28
C TYR A 168 5.78 -1.02 18.28
N GLY A 169 5.25 -2.04 18.92
CA GLY A 169 5.89 -3.35 19.01
C GLY A 169 4.92 -4.49 18.71
N LEU A 170 5.30 -5.69 19.14
CA LEU A 170 4.52 -6.91 18.89
C LEU A 170 3.17 -6.91 19.61
N LYS A 171 3.00 -6.13 20.68
CA LYS A 171 1.71 -5.99 21.38
C LYS A 171 0.66 -5.29 20.51
N GLU A 172 1.02 -4.18 19.91
CA GLU A 172 0.15 -3.42 19.00
C GLU A 172 -0.13 -4.23 17.73
N ALA A 173 0.89 -4.92 17.20
CA ALA A 173 0.72 -5.83 16.07
C ALA A 173 -0.25 -6.99 16.40
N ALA A 174 -0.16 -7.57 17.58
CA ALA A 174 -1.09 -8.61 18.03
C ALA A 174 -2.54 -8.09 18.05
N HIS A 175 -2.76 -6.89 18.58
CA HIS A 175 -4.08 -6.27 18.62
C HIS A 175 -4.66 -6.06 17.21
N ILE A 176 -3.85 -5.61 16.26
CA ILE A 176 -4.27 -5.47 14.86
C ILE A 176 -4.64 -6.84 14.27
N ILE A 177 -3.79 -7.85 14.41
CA ILE A 177 -4.02 -9.19 13.86
C ILE A 177 -5.30 -9.80 14.43
N ASP A 178 -5.46 -9.76 15.75
CA ASP A 178 -6.63 -10.31 16.43
C ASP A 178 -7.90 -9.56 16.02
N GLY A 179 -7.84 -8.22 15.89
CA GLY A 179 -8.94 -7.39 15.43
C GLY A 179 -9.34 -7.67 13.97
N LEU A 180 -8.38 -7.85 13.06
CA LEU A 180 -8.66 -8.23 11.68
C LEU A 180 -9.31 -9.60 11.58
N LYS A 181 -8.78 -10.59 12.31
CA LYS A 181 -9.35 -11.94 12.32
C LYS A 181 -10.74 -11.97 12.93
N SER A 182 -11.00 -11.18 13.98
CA SER A 182 -12.35 -11.05 14.59
C SER A 182 -13.36 -10.41 13.63
N GLN A 183 -12.90 -9.54 12.73
CA GLN A 183 -13.72 -8.97 11.65
C GLN A 183 -13.92 -9.93 10.46
N GLY A 184 -13.32 -11.12 10.48
CA GLY A 184 -13.51 -12.16 9.46
C GLY A 184 -12.54 -12.09 8.28
N PHE A 185 -11.40 -11.42 8.42
CA PHE A 185 -10.35 -11.39 7.40
C PHE A 185 -9.36 -12.54 7.55
N SER A 186 -8.77 -12.99 6.43
CA SER A 186 -7.47 -13.62 6.42
C SER A 186 -6.38 -12.56 6.48
N VAL A 187 -5.27 -12.86 7.15
CA VAL A 187 -4.20 -11.89 7.38
C VAL A 187 -2.88 -12.38 6.77
N MET A 188 -2.30 -11.54 5.91
CA MET A 188 -0.93 -11.70 5.43
C MET A 188 -0.02 -10.75 6.18
N LEU A 189 1.06 -11.27 6.76
CA LEU A 189 1.96 -10.51 7.61
C LEU A 189 3.29 -10.24 6.91
N GLY A 190 3.63 -8.95 6.72
CA GLY A 190 4.93 -8.50 6.23
C GLY A 190 5.94 -8.40 7.37
N VAL A 191 6.98 -9.24 7.30
CA VAL A 191 8.00 -9.40 8.35
C VAL A 191 9.40 -9.16 7.80
N PRO A 192 10.43 -8.93 8.66
CA PRO A 192 11.82 -8.78 8.24
C PRO A 192 12.40 -10.06 7.60
N THR A 193 13.56 -9.92 6.96
CA THR A 193 14.22 -11.04 6.26
C THR A 193 14.67 -12.15 7.20
N GLN A 194 15.16 -11.79 8.39
CA GLN A 194 15.71 -12.73 9.36
C GLN A 194 14.72 -13.16 10.44
N TRP A 195 13.43 -13.14 10.10
CA TRP A 195 12.33 -13.52 10.98
C TRP A 195 12.48 -14.92 11.63
N ARG A 196 13.20 -15.86 10.99
CA ARG A 196 13.43 -17.21 11.52
C ARG A 196 14.41 -17.24 12.68
N THR A 197 15.46 -16.43 12.57
CA THR A 197 16.60 -16.43 13.50
C THR A 197 16.52 -15.30 14.52
N LEU A 198 15.58 -14.36 14.35
CA LEU A 198 15.33 -13.22 15.25
C LEU A 198 16.61 -12.37 15.49
N ASN A 199 17.33 -12.08 14.43
CA ASN A 199 18.53 -11.25 14.47
C ASN A 199 18.59 -10.27 13.29
N GLY A 200 19.66 -9.52 13.13
CA GLY A 200 19.86 -8.57 12.04
C GLY A 200 18.78 -7.50 11.98
N ASP A 201 17.94 -7.54 10.94
CA ASP A 201 16.85 -6.60 10.73
C ASP A 201 15.56 -6.95 11.53
N THR A 202 15.62 -8.02 12.33
CA THR A 202 14.49 -8.56 13.07
C THR A 202 14.63 -8.36 14.59
N GLU A 203 13.55 -8.02 15.26
CA GLU A 203 13.49 -8.03 16.73
C GLU A 203 13.83 -9.41 17.30
N SER A 204 14.60 -9.43 18.39
CA SER A 204 15.00 -10.68 19.07
C SER A 204 13.89 -11.36 19.89
N ASP A 205 12.69 -10.80 19.90
CA ASP A 205 11.57 -11.26 20.71
C ASP A 205 10.87 -12.48 20.08
N PRO A 206 10.84 -13.66 20.73
CA PRO A 206 10.23 -14.88 20.20
C PRO A 206 8.71 -14.79 20.00
N ARG A 207 8.03 -13.81 20.60
CA ARG A 207 6.60 -13.55 20.37
C ARG A 207 6.29 -13.22 18.91
N LEU A 208 7.30 -12.77 18.12
CA LEU A 208 7.13 -12.62 16.69
C LEU A 208 6.71 -13.92 16.01
N HIS A 209 7.30 -15.05 16.40
CA HIS A 209 6.91 -16.37 15.86
C HIS A 209 5.47 -16.75 16.22
N GLU A 210 4.98 -16.32 17.39
CA GLU A 210 3.58 -16.54 17.76
C GLU A 210 2.62 -15.74 16.88
N LEU A 211 2.96 -14.48 16.59
CA LEU A 211 2.18 -13.65 15.68
C LEU A 211 2.17 -14.21 14.25
N ILE A 212 3.32 -14.66 13.76
CA ILE A 212 3.43 -15.30 12.45
C ILE A 212 2.51 -16.53 12.36
N ARG A 213 2.50 -17.38 13.40
CA ARG A 213 1.62 -18.56 13.43
C ARG A 213 0.13 -18.24 13.49
N LYS A 214 -0.25 -17.07 14.02
CA LYS A 214 -1.64 -16.59 14.01
C LYS A 214 -2.11 -16.13 12.63
N CYS A 215 -1.19 -15.74 11.77
CA CYS A 215 -1.50 -15.25 10.43
C CYS A 215 -1.70 -16.39 9.44
N ASP A 216 -2.34 -16.08 8.32
CA ASP A 216 -2.68 -17.06 7.30
C ASP A 216 -1.60 -17.14 6.21
N ILE A 217 -0.90 -16.04 5.95
CA ILE A 217 0.20 -15.93 5.00
C ILE A 217 1.32 -15.10 5.63
N MET A 218 2.57 -15.45 5.32
CA MET A 218 3.74 -14.69 5.72
C MET A 218 4.47 -14.16 4.48
N MET A 219 4.86 -12.89 4.51
CA MET A 219 5.57 -12.19 3.44
C MET A 219 6.89 -11.61 3.99
N PRO A 220 8.02 -12.32 3.86
CA PRO A 220 9.32 -11.76 4.21
C PRO A 220 9.72 -10.66 3.24
N TRP A 221 10.21 -9.53 3.78
CA TRP A 221 10.57 -8.38 2.97
C TRP A 221 12.06 -8.36 2.66
N PHE A 222 12.42 -8.78 1.44
CA PHE A 222 13.83 -8.87 1.00
C PHE A 222 14.31 -7.65 0.22
N VAL A 223 13.43 -6.76 -0.21
CA VAL A 223 13.78 -5.59 -1.03
C VAL A 223 14.62 -4.61 -0.22
N GLY A 224 15.82 -4.29 -0.71
CA GLY A 224 16.73 -3.35 -0.07
C GLY A 224 17.47 -3.92 1.16
N ARG A 225 17.55 -5.26 1.29
CA ARG A 225 18.22 -5.94 2.42
C ARG A 225 19.43 -6.75 1.96
#